data_fc24584d9dae980f46a056798ca150e7
#
_entry.id   fc24584d9dae980f46a056798ca150e7
#
_cell.length_a   1.000
_cell.length_b   1.000
_cell.length_c   1.000
_cell.angle_alpha   90.00
_cell.angle_beta   90.00
_cell.angle_gamma   90.00
#
_symmetry.space_group_name_H-M   'P 1'
#
loop_
_entity.id
_entity.type
_entity.pdbx_description
1 polymer ?
#
loop_
_entity_poly.entity_id
_entity_poly.type
_entity_poly.pdbx_seq_one_letter_code
_entity_poly.pdbx_strand_id
1 'polypeptide(L)'
;VTVTFELPSLSSIEPIMTLRIFLMLRLTQHVVETWLARANRSWWSDKTRQDDAAEILGISAADMQKTVAYSGDRYNLARISASVGIIATFLFLGFGGLGWVEDTARMTNDFIEGGVIIEGLLFIGILTILSQLLSLPFAVYSTFVIEERYGYNKQTAAGFVSDLLKGLALGMILGAVILSVILWIMESMGASWWIYAWVALTVFSLVTAWIYPSILAPLFNKFTPLEEGELKRAILSLADKTGFKADGLFVMDASKRSGHANAYFTGIFGKKRIVLFDTLVNSMNTKEVTAVLAHELGHFKLHHVRTGMIRGLIFSF
;
A
#
# COMPACT_ATOMS: atom_id res chain seq x y z
N VAL A 1 -27.79 -39.58 21.97
CA VAL A 1 -26.55 -38.96 22.50
C VAL A 1 -26.22 -37.81 21.56
N THR A 2 -26.62 -36.60 22.00
CA THR A 2 -26.32 -35.34 21.27
C THR A 2 -24.91 -34.93 21.70
N VAL A 3 -23.93 -35.05 20.79
CA VAL A 3 -22.57 -34.55 21.01
C VAL A 3 -22.66 -33.04 20.75
N THR A 4 -22.77 -32.26 21.84
CA THR A 4 -22.58 -30.81 21.79
C THR A 4 -21.10 -30.52 21.64
N PHE A 5 -20.67 -30.03 20.48
CA PHE A 5 -19.32 -29.50 20.29
C PHE A 5 -19.29 -28.10 20.94
N GLU A 6 -18.88 -28.05 22.21
CA GLU A 6 -18.53 -26.78 22.85
C GLU A 6 -17.17 -26.34 22.34
N LEU A 7 -17.16 -25.27 21.54
CA LEU A 7 -15.91 -24.57 21.23
C LEU A 7 -15.34 -24.03 22.55
N PRO A 8 -14.05 -24.30 22.86
CA PRO A 8 -13.42 -23.74 24.06
C PRO A 8 -13.54 -22.21 24.00
N SER A 9 -13.93 -21.60 25.13
CA SER A 9 -13.99 -20.15 25.24
C SER A 9 -12.61 -19.56 24.91
N LEU A 10 -12.54 -18.48 24.13
CA LEU A 10 -11.28 -17.81 23.78
C LEU A 10 -10.44 -17.41 25.01
N SER A 11 -11.07 -17.26 26.17
CA SER A 11 -10.43 -17.00 27.47
C SER A 11 -9.62 -18.18 28.04
N SER A 12 -9.81 -19.41 27.52
CA SER A 12 -9.09 -20.61 27.96
C SER A 12 -7.85 -20.96 27.12
N ILE A 13 -7.56 -20.17 26.05
CA ILE A 13 -6.40 -20.41 25.21
C ILE A 13 -5.17 -19.79 25.89
N GLU A 14 -4.24 -20.66 26.35
CA GLU A 14 -2.98 -20.17 26.90
C GLU A 14 -2.21 -19.27 25.90
N PRO A 15 -1.54 -18.21 26.38
CA PRO A 15 -0.79 -17.27 25.53
C PRO A 15 0.21 -17.98 24.58
N ILE A 16 0.84 -19.06 25.05
CA ILE A 16 1.78 -19.85 24.26
C ILE A 16 1.10 -20.58 23.10
N MET A 17 -0.15 -21.02 23.29
CA MET A 17 -0.95 -21.65 22.24
C MET A 17 -1.36 -20.63 21.17
N THR A 18 -1.75 -19.44 21.59
CA THR A 18 -2.04 -18.31 20.67
C THR A 18 -0.82 -17.97 19.81
N LEU A 19 0.35 -17.87 20.41
CA LEU A 19 1.60 -17.63 19.70
C LEU A 19 1.91 -18.76 18.69
N ARG A 20 1.77 -20.01 19.09
CA ARG A 20 1.97 -21.17 18.18
C ARG A 20 1.02 -21.15 17.00
N ILE A 21 -0.27 -20.88 17.24
CA ILE A 21 -1.28 -20.76 16.18
C ILE A 21 -0.89 -19.63 15.22
N PHE A 22 -0.55 -18.46 15.75
CA PHE A 22 -0.12 -17.33 14.95
C PHE A 22 1.10 -17.67 14.06
N LEU A 23 2.13 -18.27 14.65
CA LEU A 23 3.34 -18.65 13.92
C LEU A 23 3.05 -19.70 12.83
N MET A 24 2.18 -20.69 13.12
CA MET A 24 1.75 -21.68 12.13
C MET A 24 0.97 -21.02 10.97
N LEU A 25 0.04 -20.11 11.27
CA LEU A 25 -0.72 -19.39 10.26
C LEU A 25 0.21 -18.52 9.38
N ARG A 26 1.17 -17.82 9.98
CA ARG A 26 2.18 -17.01 9.27
C ARG A 26 3.06 -17.88 8.37
N LEU A 27 3.49 -19.05 8.84
CA LEU A 27 4.26 -19.99 8.03
C LEU A 27 3.43 -20.52 6.85
N THR A 28 2.19 -20.95 7.11
CA THR A 28 1.27 -21.43 6.08
C THR A 28 1.03 -20.36 5.02
N GLN A 29 0.74 -19.12 5.45
CA GLN A 29 0.61 -17.99 4.54
C GLN A 29 1.86 -17.82 3.66
N HIS A 30 3.05 -17.81 4.26
CA HIS A 30 4.31 -17.67 3.51
C HIS A 30 4.54 -18.79 2.50
N VAL A 31 4.20 -20.03 2.87
CA VAL A 31 4.30 -21.19 1.96
C VAL A 31 3.33 -21.04 0.79
N VAL A 32 2.07 -20.71 1.05
CA VAL A 32 1.04 -20.51 0.02
C VAL A 32 1.42 -19.36 -0.92
N GLU A 33 1.80 -18.19 -0.38
CA GLU A 33 2.23 -17.04 -1.17
C GLU A 33 3.48 -17.35 -2.02
N THR A 34 4.42 -18.14 -1.47
CA THR A 34 5.62 -18.57 -2.21
C THR A 34 5.25 -19.52 -3.33
N TRP A 35 4.33 -20.44 -3.09
CA TRP A 35 3.83 -21.36 -4.11
C TRP A 35 3.11 -20.61 -5.24
N LEU A 36 2.19 -19.72 -4.89
CA LEU A 36 1.47 -18.87 -5.87
C LEU A 36 2.44 -18.00 -6.69
N ALA A 37 3.42 -17.39 -6.03
CA ALA A 37 4.42 -16.57 -6.69
C ALA A 37 5.30 -17.39 -7.66
N ARG A 38 5.66 -18.64 -7.30
CA ARG A 38 6.39 -19.56 -8.18
C ARG A 38 5.53 -19.99 -9.38
N ALA A 39 4.26 -20.32 -9.14
CA ALA A 39 3.32 -20.68 -10.20
C ALA A 39 3.14 -19.52 -11.20
N ASN A 40 2.95 -18.30 -10.69
CA ASN A 40 2.88 -17.11 -11.52
C ASN A 40 4.17 -16.87 -12.31
N ARG A 41 5.35 -17.01 -11.66
CA ARG A 41 6.65 -16.89 -12.33
C ARG A 41 6.80 -17.91 -13.45
N SER A 42 6.49 -19.18 -13.22
CA SER A 42 6.59 -20.23 -14.26
C SER A 42 5.72 -19.92 -15.47
N TRP A 43 4.57 -19.27 -15.25
CA TRP A 43 3.65 -18.89 -16.31
C TRP A 43 4.21 -17.78 -17.21
N TRP A 44 4.70 -16.66 -16.63
CA TRP A 44 5.21 -15.54 -17.42
C TRP A 44 6.67 -15.71 -17.87
N SER A 45 7.43 -16.67 -17.32
CA SER A 45 8.77 -17.02 -17.78
C SER A 45 8.80 -18.01 -18.95
N ASP A 46 7.66 -18.55 -19.35
CA ASP A 46 7.52 -19.40 -20.52
C ASP A 46 7.81 -18.60 -21.82
N LYS A 47 8.78 -19.09 -22.61
CA LYS A 47 9.26 -18.36 -23.79
C LYS A 47 8.20 -18.23 -24.88
N THR A 48 7.39 -19.26 -25.11
CA THR A 48 6.32 -19.23 -26.11
C THR A 48 5.34 -18.12 -25.81
N ARG A 49 4.94 -17.98 -24.54
CA ARG A 49 4.03 -16.91 -24.09
C ARG A 49 4.64 -15.53 -24.18
N GLN A 50 5.96 -15.40 -23.96
CA GLN A 50 6.67 -14.13 -24.16
C GLN A 50 6.69 -13.72 -25.62
N ASP A 51 6.95 -14.68 -26.52
CA ASP A 51 6.99 -14.46 -27.95
C ASP A 51 5.58 -14.08 -28.46
N ASP A 52 4.52 -14.81 -28.05
CA ASP A 52 3.12 -14.47 -28.35
C ASP A 52 2.73 -13.07 -27.83
N ALA A 53 3.12 -12.77 -26.61
CA ALA A 53 2.84 -11.44 -26.01
C ALA A 53 3.59 -10.32 -26.73
N ALA A 54 4.84 -10.53 -27.14
CA ALA A 54 5.62 -9.55 -27.91
C ALA A 54 4.96 -9.28 -29.27
N GLU A 55 4.48 -10.31 -29.95
CA GLU A 55 3.75 -10.19 -31.22
C GLU A 55 2.44 -9.40 -31.06
N ILE A 56 1.60 -9.78 -30.08
CA ILE A 56 0.31 -9.12 -29.80
C ILE A 56 0.51 -7.64 -29.42
N LEU A 57 1.54 -7.33 -28.63
CA LEU A 57 1.83 -5.97 -28.18
C LEU A 57 2.62 -5.15 -29.19
N GLY A 58 3.15 -5.77 -30.26
CA GLY A 58 3.98 -5.10 -31.25
C GLY A 58 5.30 -4.56 -30.69
N ILE A 59 5.86 -5.21 -29.65
CA ILE A 59 7.13 -4.82 -29.01
C ILE A 59 8.28 -5.71 -29.50
N SER A 60 9.52 -5.18 -29.42
CA SER A 60 10.69 -5.95 -29.81
C SER A 60 11.00 -7.09 -28.82
N ALA A 61 11.67 -8.15 -29.32
CA ALA A 61 12.16 -9.23 -28.45
C ALA A 61 13.11 -8.71 -27.34
N ALA A 62 13.88 -7.64 -27.63
CA ALA A 62 14.77 -7.01 -26.66
C ALA A 62 13.97 -6.32 -25.53
N ASP A 63 12.89 -5.61 -25.86
CA ASP A 63 12.02 -4.95 -24.87
C ASP A 63 11.28 -6.00 -24.02
N MET A 64 10.82 -7.10 -24.65
CA MET A 64 10.23 -8.22 -23.91
C MET A 64 11.25 -8.82 -22.93
N GLN A 65 12.49 -9.08 -23.37
CA GLN A 65 13.54 -9.60 -22.49
C GLN A 65 13.83 -8.64 -21.32
N LYS A 66 13.89 -7.33 -21.59
CA LYS A 66 14.06 -6.31 -20.55
C LYS A 66 12.92 -6.37 -19.52
N THR A 67 11.68 -6.48 -19.97
CA THR A 67 10.48 -6.58 -19.12
C THR A 67 10.52 -7.84 -18.24
N VAL A 68 10.87 -8.97 -18.82
CA VAL A 68 11.01 -10.25 -18.11
C VAL A 68 12.13 -10.19 -17.08
N ALA A 69 13.29 -9.63 -17.45
CA ALA A 69 14.43 -9.48 -16.54
C ALA A 69 14.09 -8.57 -15.35
N TYR A 70 13.45 -7.42 -15.62
CA TYR A 70 12.95 -6.51 -14.57
C TYR A 70 11.98 -7.20 -13.62
N SER A 71 10.99 -7.90 -14.17
CA SER A 71 10.02 -8.67 -13.38
C SER A 71 10.70 -9.77 -12.55
N GLY A 72 11.73 -10.41 -13.11
CA GLY A 72 12.55 -11.41 -12.44
C GLY A 72 13.34 -10.85 -11.25
N ASP A 73 14.00 -9.71 -11.42
CA ASP A 73 14.73 -9.04 -10.35
C ASP A 73 13.81 -8.61 -9.21
N ARG A 74 12.66 -8.02 -9.54
CA ARG A 74 11.64 -7.65 -8.55
C ARG A 74 11.08 -8.86 -7.83
N TYR A 75 10.80 -9.94 -8.55
CA TYR A 75 10.34 -11.20 -7.95
C TYR A 75 11.39 -11.73 -6.95
N ASN A 76 12.65 -11.79 -7.33
CA ASN A 76 13.72 -12.29 -6.48
C ASN A 76 13.84 -11.46 -5.19
N LEU A 77 13.87 -10.11 -5.32
CA LEU A 77 13.91 -9.22 -4.16
C LEU A 77 12.70 -9.41 -3.25
N ALA A 78 11.50 -9.49 -3.81
CA ALA A 78 10.27 -9.70 -3.04
C ALA A 78 10.30 -11.04 -2.26
N ARG A 79 10.85 -12.12 -2.86
CA ARG A 79 10.99 -13.42 -2.19
C ARG A 79 12.02 -13.38 -1.07
N ILE A 80 13.16 -12.76 -1.29
CA ILE A 80 14.19 -12.59 -0.25
C ILE A 80 13.63 -11.75 0.90
N SER A 81 13.02 -10.61 0.62
CA SER A 81 12.41 -9.74 1.64
C SER A 81 11.34 -10.46 2.45
N ALA A 82 10.43 -11.21 1.79
CA ALA A 82 9.40 -11.99 2.47
C ALA A 82 10.01 -13.10 3.37
N SER A 83 11.06 -13.78 2.90
CA SER A 83 11.75 -14.81 3.69
C SER A 83 12.49 -14.22 4.89
N VAL A 84 13.16 -13.09 4.72
CA VAL A 84 13.80 -12.36 5.83
C VAL A 84 12.74 -11.88 6.82
N GLY A 85 11.63 -11.35 6.35
CA GLY A 85 10.52 -10.90 7.20
C GLY A 85 9.92 -12.02 8.06
N ILE A 86 9.69 -13.21 7.47
CA ILE A 86 9.16 -14.35 8.25
C ILE A 86 10.18 -14.83 9.28
N ILE A 87 11.45 -14.98 8.90
CA ILE A 87 12.54 -15.38 9.81
C ILE A 87 12.66 -14.37 10.96
N ALA A 88 12.71 -13.07 10.64
CA ALA A 88 12.77 -12.02 11.64
C ALA A 88 11.57 -12.06 12.61
N THR A 89 10.36 -12.30 12.09
CA THR A 89 9.16 -12.46 12.93
C THR A 89 9.30 -13.64 13.90
N PHE A 90 9.76 -14.80 13.42
CA PHE A 90 9.94 -15.99 14.26
C PHE A 90 11.02 -15.77 15.33
N LEU A 91 12.16 -15.17 14.94
CA LEU A 91 13.23 -14.87 15.89
C LEU A 91 12.77 -13.83 16.93
N PHE A 92 12.15 -12.73 16.46
CA PHE A 92 11.67 -11.68 17.35
C PHE A 92 10.67 -12.21 18.39
N LEU A 93 9.67 -12.96 17.95
CA LEU A 93 8.67 -13.54 18.85
C LEU A 93 9.23 -14.68 19.70
N GLY A 94 10.09 -15.54 19.12
CA GLY A 94 10.70 -16.68 19.80
C GLY A 94 11.69 -16.27 20.89
N PHE A 95 12.37 -15.14 20.75
CA PHE A 95 13.32 -14.62 21.75
C PHE A 95 12.73 -13.53 22.65
N GLY A 96 11.39 -13.44 22.73
CA GLY A 96 10.72 -12.54 23.68
C GLY A 96 10.73 -11.06 23.25
N GLY A 97 10.85 -10.79 21.94
CA GLY A 97 10.89 -9.42 21.41
C GLY A 97 9.68 -8.55 21.79
N LEU A 98 8.47 -9.15 21.92
CA LEU A 98 7.31 -8.38 22.38
C LEU A 98 7.47 -7.93 23.84
N GLY A 99 7.98 -8.80 24.72
CA GLY A 99 8.25 -8.43 26.11
C GLY A 99 9.30 -7.33 26.21
N TRP A 100 10.38 -7.43 25.41
CA TRP A 100 11.37 -6.35 25.34
C TRP A 100 10.77 -5.01 24.88
N VAL A 101 9.88 -5.01 23.88
CA VAL A 101 9.19 -3.79 23.43
C VAL A 101 8.26 -3.25 24.51
N GLU A 102 7.51 -4.15 25.19
CA GLU A 102 6.62 -3.79 26.31
C GLU A 102 7.40 -3.13 27.44
N ASP A 103 8.48 -3.75 27.89
CA ASP A 103 9.33 -3.21 28.97
C ASP A 103 9.92 -1.85 28.56
N THR A 104 10.39 -1.72 27.32
CA THR A 104 10.94 -0.45 26.81
C THR A 104 9.87 0.64 26.76
N ALA A 105 8.68 0.30 26.28
CA ALA A 105 7.55 1.25 26.22
C ALA A 105 7.13 1.70 27.63
N ARG A 106 7.04 0.76 28.57
CA ARG A 106 6.68 1.01 29.97
C ARG A 106 7.73 1.90 30.67
N MET A 107 9.01 1.54 30.58
CA MET A 107 10.10 2.34 31.16
C MET A 107 10.12 3.79 30.60
N THR A 108 9.88 3.94 29.31
CA THR A 108 9.81 5.26 28.66
C THR A 108 8.57 6.02 29.13
N ASN A 109 7.42 5.35 29.24
CA ASN A 109 6.17 5.93 29.73
C ASN A 109 6.28 6.41 31.18
N ASP A 110 6.93 5.62 32.04
CA ASP A 110 7.17 5.97 33.46
C ASP A 110 8.08 7.20 33.56
N PHE A 111 9.12 7.31 32.69
CA PHE A 111 10.02 8.45 32.67
C PHE A 111 9.34 9.77 32.28
N ILE A 112 8.35 9.72 31.36
CA ILE A 112 7.61 10.90 30.89
C ILE A 112 6.31 11.12 31.66
N GLU A 113 6.03 10.32 32.69
CA GLU A 113 4.79 10.33 33.47
C GLU A 113 3.52 10.23 32.59
N GLY A 114 3.60 9.38 31.54
CA GLY A 114 2.52 9.17 30.59
C GLY A 114 1.41 8.29 31.16
N GLY A 115 0.31 8.19 30.40
CA GLY A 115 -0.81 7.29 30.73
C GLY A 115 -0.82 6.05 29.85
N VAL A 116 -1.81 5.18 30.03
CA VAL A 116 -1.99 3.90 29.30
C VAL A 116 -2.00 4.11 27.78
N ILE A 117 -2.62 5.18 27.30
CA ILE A 117 -2.65 5.48 25.86
C ILE A 117 -1.23 5.77 25.34
N ILE A 118 -0.43 6.50 26.09
CA ILE A 118 0.95 6.84 25.68
C ILE A 118 1.82 5.58 25.68
N GLU A 119 1.67 4.69 26.66
CA GLU A 119 2.36 3.40 26.67
C GLU A 119 2.02 2.58 25.41
N GLY A 120 0.74 2.49 25.06
CA GLY A 120 0.29 1.81 23.85
C GLY A 120 0.84 2.45 22.55
N LEU A 121 0.90 3.78 22.48
CA LEU A 121 1.51 4.49 21.35
C LEU A 121 3.02 4.23 21.24
N LEU A 122 3.73 4.22 22.37
CA LEU A 122 5.16 3.88 22.42
C LEU A 122 5.39 2.45 21.95
N PHE A 123 4.60 1.49 22.45
CA PHE A 123 4.68 0.09 22.05
C PHE A 123 4.53 -0.08 20.52
N ILE A 124 3.45 0.45 19.95
CA ILE A 124 3.21 0.37 18.50
C ILE A 124 4.25 1.18 17.71
N GLY A 125 4.68 2.34 18.22
CA GLY A 125 5.71 3.16 17.62
C GLY A 125 7.04 2.44 17.49
N ILE A 126 7.50 1.76 18.55
CA ILE A 126 8.73 0.96 18.54
C ILE A 126 8.63 -0.17 17.51
N LEU A 127 7.52 -0.92 17.50
CA LEU A 127 7.29 -1.99 16.50
C LEU A 127 7.32 -1.44 15.07
N THR A 128 6.72 -0.27 14.85
CA THR A 128 6.71 0.40 13.54
C THR A 128 8.13 0.77 13.09
N ILE A 129 8.93 1.35 13.98
CA ILE A 129 10.33 1.71 13.68
C ILE A 129 11.15 0.45 13.38
N LEU A 130 11.04 -0.60 14.18
CA LEU A 130 11.75 -1.86 13.94
C LEU A 130 11.38 -2.48 12.58
N SER A 131 10.10 -2.49 12.24
CA SER A 131 9.61 -2.97 10.95
C SER A 131 10.15 -2.12 9.79
N GLN A 132 10.18 -0.80 9.95
CA GLN A 132 10.71 0.12 8.96
C GLN A 132 12.24 -0.07 8.76
N LEU A 133 12.99 -0.25 9.84
CA LEU A 133 14.43 -0.54 9.77
C LEU A 133 14.71 -1.87 9.05
N LEU A 134 13.89 -2.89 9.29
CA LEU A 134 14.01 -4.18 8.61
C LEU A 134 13.71 -4.08 7.11
N SER A 135 12.73 -3.26 6.72
CA SER A 135 12.32 -3.09 5.32
C SER A 135 13.21 -2.13 4.52
N LEU A 136 13.89 -1.21 5.18
CA LEU A 136 14.66 -0.13 4.55
C LEU A 136 15.76 -0.63 3.58
N PRO A 137 16.58 -1.65 3.89
CA PRO A 137 17.59 -2.15 2.96
C PRO A 137 16.97 -2.65 1.64
N PHE A 138 15.80 -3.28 1.69
CA PHE A 138 15.09 -3.76 0.50
C PHE A 138 14.53 -2.62 -0.32
N ALA A 139 14.03 -1.57 0.33
CA ALA A 139 13.54 -0.36 -0.35
C ALA A 139 14.69 0.36 -1.06
N VAL A 140 15.84 0.52 -0.40
CA VAL A 140 17.05 1.12 -0.98
C VAL A 140 17.54 0.29 -2.17
N TYR A 141 17.63 -1.03 -2.03
CA TYR A 141 18.04 -1.93 -3.11
C TYR A 141 17.07 -1.88 -4.29
N SER A 142 15.76 -1.89 -4.03
CA SER A 142 14.74 -1.74 -5.07
C SER A 142 14.94 -0.46 -5.86
N THR A 143 15.06 0.68 -5.18
CA THR A 143 15.13 2.00 -5.82
C THR A 143 16.46 2.23 -6.53
N PHE A 144 17.57 2.03 -5.85
CA PHE A 144 18.89 2.44 -6.35
C PHE A 144 19.67 1.34 -7.08
N VAL A 145 19.18 0.09 -7.07
CA VAL A 145 19.81 -1.00 -7.82
C VAL A 145 18.87 -1.52 -8.91
N ILE A 146 17.65 -1.93 -8.58
CA ILE A 146 16.75 -2.51 -9.57
C ILE A 146 16.19 -1.41 -10.49
N GLU A 147 15.48 -0.42 -9.95
CA GLU A 147 14.88 0.65 -10.77
C GLU A 147 15.96 1.43 -11.56
N GLU A 148 17.15 1.63 -10.98
CA GLU A 148 18.30 2.26 -11.66
C GLU A 148 18.78 1.42 -12.83
N ARG A 149 18.99 0.10 -12.65
CA ARG A 149 19.42 -0.83 -13.70
C ARG A 149 18.53 -0.80 -14.94
N TYR A 150 17.24 -0.64 -14.76
CA TYR A 150 16.27 -0.61 -15.86
C TYR A 150 15.93 0.81 -16.36
N GLY A 151 16.52 1.84 -15.75
CA GLY A 151 16.37 3.25 -16.15
C GLY A 151 15.10 3.92 -15.63
N TYR A 152 14.41 3.29 -14.67
CA TYR A 152 13.18 3.82 -14.06
C TYR A 152 13.43 4.72 -12.85
N ASN A 153 14.59 4.58 -12.16
CA ASN A 153 14.91 5.47 -11.05
C ASN A 153 15.23 6.88 -11.55
N LYS A 154 14.57 7.86 -10.96
CA LYS A 154 14.84 9.30 -11.11
C LYS A 154 15.05 9.99 -9.77
N GLN A 155 14.94 9.23 -8.69
CA GLN A 155 15.02 9.74 -7.33
C GLN A 155 16.47 9.87 -6.88
N THR A 156 16.82 11.02 -6.29
CA THR A 156 18.10 11.21 -5.61
C THR A 156 18.08 10.60 -4.21
N ALA A 157 19.25 10.28 -3.65
CA ALA A 157 19.34 9.80 -2.26
C ALA A 157 18.75 10.79 -1.26
N ALA A 158 18.97 12.10 -1.44
CA ALA A 158 18.38 13.14 -0.60
C ALA A 158 16.84 13.19 -0.73
N GLY A 159 16.32 13.02 -1.96
CA GLY A 159 14.87 12.91 -2.20
C GLY A 159 14.27 11.69 -1.51
N PHE A 160 14.92 10.54 -1.60
CA PHE A 160 14.50 9.30 -0.94
C PHE A 160 14.42 9.48 0.58
N VAL A 161 15.48 10.02 1.21
CA VAL A 161 15.51 10.29 2.65
C VAL A 161 14.43 11.30 3.05
N SER A 162 14.26 12.39 2.28
CA SER A 162 13.21 13.37 2.53
C SER A 162 11.81 12.75 2.49
N ASP A 163 11.52 11.91 1.49
CA ASP A 163 10.23 11.25 1.36
C ASP A 163 10.03 10.20 2.47
N LEU A 164 11.08 9.49 2.87
CA LEU A 164 11.05 8.57 4.02
C LEU A 164 10.70 9.30 5.31
N LEU A 165 11.37 10.41 5.60
CA LEU A 165 11.13 11.20 6.82
C LEU A 165 9.73 11.82 6.83
N LYS A 166 9.27 12.36 5.69
CA LYS A 166 7.90 12.88 5.56
C LYS A 166 6.86 11.77 5.76
N GLY A 167 7.10 10.60 5.14
CA GLY A 167 6.22 9.45 5.29
C GLY A 167 6.15 8.95 6.73
N LEU A 168 7.29 8.87 7.43
CA LEU A 168 7.34 8.51 8.85
C LEU A 168 6.61 9.54 9.72
N ALA A 169 6.87 10.83 9.53
CA ALA A 169 6.22 11.89 10.30
C ALA A 169 4.69 11.87 10.10
N LEU A 170 4.24 11.76 8.84
CA LEU A 170 2.83 11.67 8.52
C LEU A 170 2.19 10.40 9.10
N GLY A 171 2.87 9.26 8.97
CA GLY A 171 2.42 7.98 9.51
C GLY A 171 2.33 8.00 11.03
N MET A 172 3.29 8.62 11.73
CA MET A 172 3.25 8.80 13.18
C MET A 172 2.08 9.69 13.60
N ILE A 173 1.87 10.83 12.92
CA ILE A 173 0.77 11.75 13.25
C ILE A 173 -0.59 11.08 13.06
N LEU A 174 -0.85 10.52 11.87
CA LEU A 174 -2.11 9.87 11.57
C LEU A 174 -2.31 8.59 12.41
N GLY A 175 -1.23 7.84 12.60
CA GLY A 175 -1.23 6.65 13.44
C GLY A 175 -1.51 6.97 14.90
N ALA A 176 -0.87 8.00 15.47
CA ALA A 176 -1.13 8.42 16.85
C ALA A 176 -2.59 8.82 17.05
N VAL A 177 -3.18 9.58 16.11
CA VAL A 177 -4.59 9.99 16.20
C VAL A 177 -5.51 8.77 16.26
N ILE A 178 -5.41 7.85 15.29
CA ILE A 178 -6.34 6.72 15.24
C ILE A 178 -6.08 5.70 16.36
N LEU A 179 -4.82 5.43 16.70
CA LEU A 179 -4.47 4.53 17.79
C LEU A 179 -4.92 5.06 19.14
N SER A 180 -4.77 6.36 19.41
CA SER A 180 -5.29 6.96 20.65
C SER A 180 -6.81 6.78 20.78
N VAL A 181 -7.54 6.96 19.68
CA VAL A 181 -9.01 6.73 19.67
C VAL A 181 -9.33 5.27 19.94
N ILE A 182 -8.61 4.34 19.32
CA ILE A 182 -8.83 2.89 19.50
C ILE A 182 -8.51 2.48 20.94
N LEU A 183 -7.36 2.89 21.48
CA LEU A 183 -6.96 2.59 22.85
C LEU A 183 -7.97 3.13 23.86
N TRP A 184 -8.44 4.37 23.67
CA TRP A 184 -9.49 4.95 24.49
C TRP A 184 -10.82 4.17 24.39
N ILE A 185 -11.22 3.74 23.20
CA ILE A 185 -12.41 2.90 22.98
C ILE A 185 -12.25 1.55 23.73
N MET A 186 -11.07 0.92 23.63
CA MET A 186 -10.80 -0.34 24.30
C MET A 186 -10.93 -0.22 25.83
N GLU A 187 -10.46 0.88 26.39
CA GLU A 187 -10.55 1.14 27.82
C GLU A 187 -11.99 1.47 28.28
N SER A 188 -12.75 2.20 27.46
CA SER A 188 -14.02 2.82 27.86
C SER A 188 -15.27 2.00 27.50
N MET A 189 -15.23 1.13 26.46
CA MET A 189 -16.45 0.55 25.85
C MET A 189 -16.69 -0.93 26.23
N GLY A 190 -15.93 -1.49 27.16
CA GLY A 190 -16.10 -2.88 27.64
C GLY A 190 -16.11 -3.91 26.50
N ALA A 191 -16.93 -4.96 26.59
CA ALA A 191 -16.97 -6.08 25.65
C ALA A 191 -17.30 -5.69 24.19
N SER A 192 -17.95 -4.55 23.98
CA SER A 192 -18.35 -4.08 22.63
C SER A 192 -17.32 -3.18 21.96
N TRP A 193 -16.13 -2.98 22.55
CA TRP A 193 -15.10 -2.08 22.05
C TRP A 193 -14.77 -2.28 20.57
N TRP A 194 -14.76 -3.48 20.09
CA TRP A 194 -14.37 -3.83 18.71
C TRP A 194 -15.34 -3.27 17.65
N ILE A 195 -16.64 -3.13 17.97
CA ILE A 195 -17.62 -2.51 17.07
C ILE A 195 -17.30 -1.03 16.92
N TYR A 196 -17.07 -0.34 18.03
CA TYR A 196 -16.73 1.09 18.02
C TYR A 196 -15.38 1.35 17.36
N ALA A 197 -14.39 0.48 17.60
CA ALA A 197 -13.09 0.54 16.94
C ALA A 197 -13.22 0.35 15.41
N TRP A 198 -14.04 -0.60 14.97
CA TRP A 198 -14.32 -0.80 13.55
C TRP A 198 -15.00 0.44 12.92
N VAL A 199 -15.98 1.04 13.58
CA VAL A 199 -16.63 2.29 13.13
C VAL A 199 -15.58 3.41 13.04
N ALA A 200 -14.77 3.59 14.08
CA ALA A 200 -13.73 4.62 14.11
C ALA A 200 -12.71 4.45 12.99
N LEU A 201 -12.23 3.23 12.75
CA LEU A 201 -11.33 2.89 11.63
C LEU A 201 -11.98 3.15 10.27
N THR A 202 -13.26 2.81 10.12
CA THR A 202 -14.02 3.07 8.90
C THR A 202 -14.12 4.57 8.63
N VAL A 203 -14.55 5.35 9.61
CA VAL A 203 -14.65 6.82 9.50
C VAL A 203 -13.28 7.42 9.20
N PHE A 204 -12.25 7.02 9.93
CA PHE A 204 -10.88 7.47 9.70
C PHE A 204 -10.39 7.17 8.27
N SER A 205 -10.65 5.97 7.77
CA SER A 205 -10.28 5.57 6.41
C SER A 205 -10.99 6.41 5.36
N LEU A 206 -12.29 6.66 5.53
CA LEU A 206 -13.08 7.50 4.62
C LEU A 206 -12.62 8.96 4.64
N VAL A 207 -12.35 9.52 5.83
CA VAL A 207 -11.82 10.88 5.98
C VAL A 207 -10.43 10.98 5.35
N THR A 208 -9.54 10.03 5.61
CA THR A 208 -8.18 10.00 5.03
C THR A 208 -8.25 9.92 3.50
N ALA A 209 -9.11 9.05 2.94
CA ALA A 209 -9.30 8.95 1.50
C ALA A 209 -9.87 10.24 0.89
N TRP A 210 -10.72 10.97 1.62
CA TRP A 210 -11.27 12.24 1.18
C TRP A 210 -10.24 13.37 1.18
N ILE A 211 -9.40 13.47 2.23
CA ILE A 211 -8.38 14.52 2.34
C ILE A 211 -7.13 14.21 1.51
N TYR A 212 -6.91 12.93 1.13
CA TYR A 212 -5.70 12.48 0.44
C TYR A 212 -5.35 13.35 -0.77
N PRO A 213 -6.24 13.57 -1.76
CA PRO A 213 -5.88 14.29 -2.99
C PRO A 213 -5.63 15.79 -2.78
N SER A 214 -6.15 16.37 -1.70
CA SER A 214 -6.10 17.81 -1.45
C SER A 214 -5.06 18.22 -0.44
N ILE A 215 -4.69 17.33 0.48
CA ILE A 215 -3.79 17.64 1.62
C ILE A 215 -2.59 16.71 1.60
N LEU A 216 -2.79 15.38 1.55
CA LEU A 216 -1.69 14.44 1.74
C LEU A 216 -0.82 14.31 0.49
N ALA A 217 -1.41 14.15 -0.69
CA ALA A 217 -0.66 14.01 -1.94
C ALA A 217 0.20 15.24 -2.27
N PRO A 218 -0.23 16.50 -2.04
CA PRO A 218 0.60 17.69 -2.26
C PRO A 218 1.83 17.81 -1.35
N LEU A 219 1.90 17.08 -0.23
CA LEU A 219 3.12 17.03 0.60
C LEU A 219 4.30 16.36 -0.11
N PHE A 220 3.99 15.48 -1.05
CA PHE A 220 4.97 14.68 -1.77
C PHE A 220 5.15 15.12 -3.23
N ASN A 221 4.10 15.59 -3.89
CA ASN A 221 4.09 15.87 -5.32
C ASN A 221 3.53 17.26 -5.59
N LYS A 222 4.02 17.87 -6.68
CA LYS A 222 3.47 19.11 -7.22
C LYS A 222 2.40 18.78 -8.26
N PHE A 223 1.25 19.44 -8.16
CA PHE A 223 0.15 19.33 -9.11
C PHE A 223 0.00 20.64 -9.85
N THR A 224 0.06 20.59 -11.17
CA THR A 224 -0.17 21.76 -12.04
C THR A 224 -1.40 21.49 -12.91
N PRO A 225 -2.29 22.49 -13.12
CA PRO A 225 -3.39 22.31 -14.06
C PRO A 225 -2.87 21.92 -15.45
N LEU A 226 -3.57 21.01 -16.14
CA LEU A 226 -3.23 20.65 -17.51
C LEU A 226 -3.47 21.87 -18.41
N GLU A 227 -2.46 22.22 -19.22
CA GLU A 227 -2.52 23.36 -20.15
C GLU A 227 -3.60 23.18 -21.20
N GLU A 228 -4.09 24.32 -21.75
CA GLU A 228 -5.04 24.28 -22.83
C GLU A 228 -4.39 23.71 -24.11
N GLY A 229 -5.09 22.76 -24.73
CA GLY A 229 -4.56 22.08 -25.90
C GLY A 229 -5.43 20.94 -26.40
N GLU A 230 -4.93 20.21 -27.38
CA GLU A 230 -5.61 19.05 -27.94
C GLU A 230 -5.88 17.98 -26.93
N LEU A 231 -4.88 17.64 -26.09
CA LEU A 231 -4.99 16.62 -25.05
C LEU A 231 -6.12 16.95 -24.05
N LYS A 232 -6.17 18.20 -23.55
CA LYS A 232 -7.21 18.62 -22.60
C LYS A 232 -8.60 18.50 -23.20
N ARG A 233 -8.78 18.96 -24.46
CA ARG A 233 -10.06 18.85 -25.17
C ARG A 233 -10.48 17.40 -25.38
N ALA A 234 -9.54 16.53 -25.76
CA ALA A 234 -9.80 15.11 -25.95
C ALA A 234 -10.23 14.43 -24.64
N ILE A 235 -9.57 14.73 -23.53
CA ILE A 235 -9.90 14.20 -22.20
C ILE A 235 -11.28 14.69 -21.74
N LEU A 236 -11.59 15.97 -21.88
CA LEU A 236 -12.89 16.51 -21.51
C LEU A 236 -14.02 15.90 -22.34
N SER A 237 -13.82 15.74 -23.64
CA SER A 237 -14.79 15.05 -24.52
C SER A 237 -15.01 13.59 -24.09
N LEU A 238 -13.97 12.88 -23.70
CA LEU A 238 -14.09 11.51 -23.18
C LEU A 238 -14.83 11.46 -21.84
N ALA A 239 -14.53 12.40 -20.93
CA ALA A 239 -15.19 12.53 -19.63
C ALA A 239 -16.69 12.79 -19.81
N ASP A 240 -17.07 13.69 -20.69
CA ASP A 240 -18.47 14.00 -21.01
C ASP A 240 -19.22 12.78 -21.56
N LYS A 241 -18.62 12.03 -22.51
CA LYS A 241 -19.20 10.79 -23.07
C LYS A 241 -19.46 9.72 -22.00
N THR A 242 -18.63 9.67 -20.95
CA THR A 242 -18.77 8.70 -19.87
C THR A 242 -19.63 9.20 -18.71
N GLY A 243 -20.06 10.48 -18.74
CA GLY A 243 -20.79 11.12 -17.65
C GLY A 243 -19.91 11.44 -16.43
N PHE A 244 -18.56 11.49 -16.64
CA PHE A 244 -17.64 11.84 -15.57
C PHE A 244 -17.47 13.37 -15.51
N LYS A 245 -18.02 13.97 -14.46
CA LYS A 245 -17.83 15.40 -14.19
C LYS A 245 -16.51 15.60 -13.46
N ALA A 246 -15.47 16.03 -14.17
CA ALA A 246 -14.18 16.36 -13.59
C ALA A 246 -14.17 17.82 -13.09
N ASP A 247 -13.83 18.03 -11.83
CA ASP A 247 -13.61 19.36 -11.25
C ASP A 247 -12.21 19.94 -11.55
N GLY A 248 -11.35 19.13 -12.20
CA GLY A 248 -10.03 19.57 -12.66
C GLY A 248 -9.22 18.44 -13.27
N LEU A 249 -8.32 18.86 -14.19
CA LEU A 249 -7.32 18.05 -14.86
C LEU A 249 -5.95 18.53 -14.42
N PHE A 250 -5.14 17.66 -13.84
CA PHE A 250 -3.85 18.00 -13.28
C PHE A 250 -2.73 17.12 -13.83
N VAL A 251 -1.54 17.68 -13.93
CA VAL A 251 -0.29 16.96 -14.18
C VAL A 251 0.50 16.92 -12.87
N MET A 252 0.95 15.73 -12.49
CA MET A 252 1.77 15.49 -11.32
C MET A 252 3.24 15.28 -11.72
N ASP A 253 4.19 15.86 -10.98
CA ASP A 253 5.63 15.77 -11.20
C ASP A 253 6.23 14.40 -10.80
N ALA A 254 5.70 13.32 -11.37
CA ALA A 254 6.11 11.94 -11.11
C ALA A 254 7.55 11.66 -11.58
N SER A 255 7.99 12.32 -12.66
CA SER A 255 9.35 12.19 -13.21
C SER A 255 10.47 12.53 -12.25
N LYS A 256 10.16 13.20 -11.15
CA LYS A 256 11.07 13.50 -10.04
C LYS A 256 11.56 12.25 -9.32
N ARG A 257 10.78 11.16 -9.35
CA ARG A 257 11.02 9.92 -8.63
C ARG A 257 11.15 8.70 -9.53
N SER A 258 10.30 8.63 -10.54
CA SER A 258 10.19 7.43 -11.36
C SER A 258 9.93 7.76 -12.83
N GLY A 259 10.46 6.92 -13.72
CA GLY A 259 10.16 6.95 -15.15
C GLY A 259 8.85 6.25 -15.53
N HIS A 260 8.15 5.64 -14.57
CA HIS A 260 6.89 4.94 -14.86
C HIS A 260 5.77 5.91 -15.22
N ALA A 261 5.11 5.64 -16.37
CA ALA A 261 3.94 6.38 -16.81
C ALA A 261 2.67 5.86 -16.10
N ASN A 262 1.83 6.77 -15.63
CA ASN A 262 0.54 6.42 -15.00
C ASN A 262 -0.46 7.57 -15.08
N ALA A 263 -1.75 7.24 -14.86
CA ALA A 263 -2.82 8.20 -14.64
C ALA A 263 -3.81 7.62 -13.63
N TYR A 264 -4.53 8.48 -12.92
CA TYR A 264 -5.54 8.02 -11.98
C TYR A 264 -6.66 9.06 -11.77
N PHE A 265 -7.80 8.57 -11.30
CA PHE A 265 -8.90 9.41 -10.83
C PHE A 265 -8.89 9.46 -9.31
N THR A 266 -9.23 10.61 -8.78
CA THR A 266 -9.35 10.81 -7.34
C THR A 266 -10.54 11.67 -7.00
N GLY A 267 -11.05 11.54 -5.77
CA GLY A 267 -12.21 12.27 -5.28
C GLY A 267 -13.41 11.37 -5.04
N ILE A 268 -13.80 11.21 -3.76
CA ILE A 268 -14.87 10.31 -3.34
C ILE A 268 -16.16 11.10 -3.16
N PHE A 269 -16.28 12.20 -2.59
CA PHE A 269 -17.51 12.91 -2.26
C PHE A 269 -17.62 14.28 -2.95
N GLY A 270 -17.57 14.31 -4.30
CA GLY A 270 -17.92 15.50 -5.06
C GLY A 270 -16.80 16.13 -5.87
N LYS A 271 -15.58 16.29 -5.37
CA LYS A 271 -14.47 16.88 -6.12
C LYS A 271 -13.66 15.83 -6.86
N LYS A 272 -14.11 15.45 -8.05
CA LYS A 272 -13.43 14.46 -8.89
C LYS A 272 -12.31 15.12 -9.70
N ARG A 273 -11.10 14.61 -9.60
CA ARG A 273 -9.93 15.09 -10.34
C ARG A 273 -9.36 13.97 -11.22
N ILE A 274 -8.91 14.34 -12.39
CA ILE A 274 -8.08 13.49 -13.24
C ILE A 274 -6.64 13.94 -13.05
N VAL A 275 -5.77 13.02 -12.72
CA VAL A 275 -4.33 13.29 -12.53
C VAL A 275 -3.54 12.44 -13.52
N LEU A 276 -2.75 13.11 -14.35
CA LEU A 276 -1.81 12.52 -15.28
C LEU A 276 -0.40 12.64 -14.69
N PHE A 277 0.41 11.62 -14.84
CA PHE A 277 1.84 11.77 -14.58
C PHE A 277 2.49 12.53 -15.74
N ASP A 278 3.41 13.43 -15.44
CA ASP A 278 4.20 14.12 -16.45
C ASP A 278 4.96 13.14 -17.37
N THR A 279 5.39 12.01 -16.84
CA THR A 279 5.98 10.89 -17.59
C THR A 279 5.01 10.32 -18.64
N LEU A 280 3.71 10.19 -18.32
CA LEU A 280 2.69 9.73 -19.27
C LEU A 280 2.48 10.76 -20.39
N VAL A 281 2.31 12.03 -20.02
CA VAL A 281 2.06 13.13 -20.97
C VAL A 281 3.24 13.32 -21.93
N ASN A 282 4.48 13.10 -21.45
CA ASN A 282 5.69 13.28 -22.24
C ASN A 282 6.04 12.06 -23.10
N SER A 283 5.55 10.86 -22.78
CA SER A 283 5.91 9.62 -23.47
C SER A 283 4.87 9.12 -24.48
N MET A 284 3.64 9.63 -24.42
CA MET A 284 2.51 9.14 -25.20
C MET A 284 1.84 10.27 -26.00
N ASN A 285 1.30 9.94 -27.17
CA ASN A 285 0.49 10.88 -27.95
C ASN A 285 -0.93 11.00 -27.38
N THR A 286 -1.69 12.02 -27.84
CA THR A 286 -3.06 12.31 -27.37
C THR A 286 -3.99 11.10 -27.42
N LYS A 287 -3.90 10.27 -28.48
CA LYS A 287 -4.77 9.09 -28.64
C LYS A 287 -4.43 8.00 -27.62
N GLU A 288 -3.15 7.76 -27.37
CA GLU A 288 -2.67 6.78 -26.41
C GLU A 288 -3.04 7.19 -24.98
N VAL A 289 -2.79 8.44 -24.58
CA VAL A 289 -3.22 8.96 -23.27
C VAL A 289 -4.74 8.84 -23.10
N THR A 290 -5.50 9.17 -24.15
CA THR A 290 -6.97 9.06 -24.13
C THR A 290 -7.43 7.61 -23.99
N ALA A 291 -6.73 6.66 -24.61
CA ALA A 291 -7.03 5.23 -24.47
C ALA A 291 -6.77 4.72 -23.03
N VAL A 292 -5.65 5.11 -22.42
CA VAL A 292 -5.37 4.82 -20.99
C VAL A 292 -6.48 5.38 -20.11
N LEU A 293 -6.87 6.64 -20.32
CA LEU A 293 -7.94 7.27 -19.55
C LEU A 293 -9.31 6.65 -19.80
N ALA A 294 -9.58 6.15 -21.00
CA ALA A 294 -10.83 5.43 -21.29
C ALA A 294 -10.93 4.14 -20.47
N HIS A 295 -9.81 3.43 -20.31
CA HIS A 295 -9.75 2.26 -19.42
C HIS A 295 -10.07 2.64 -17.98
N GLU A 296 -9.41 3.67 -17.47
CA GLU A 296 -9.63 4.17 -16.09
C GLU A 296 -11.09 4.65 -15.89
N LEU A 297 -11.65 5.41 -16.84
CA LEU A 297 -13.06 5.83 -16.81
C LEU A 297 -14.02 4.64 -16.89
N GLY A 298 -13.61 3.53 -17.49
CA GLY A 298 -14.35 2.26 -17.44
C GLY A 298 -14.52 1.76 -16.00
N HIS A 299 -13.49 1.81 -15.17
CA HIS A 299 -13.56 1.48 -13.76
C HIS A 299 -14.55 2.36 -13.00
N PHE A 300 -14.58 3.65 -13.31
CA PHE A 300 -15.57 4.56 -12.76
C PHE A 300 -17.01 4.22 -13.21
N LYS A 301 -17.23 4.03 -14.50
CA LYS A 301 -18.54 3.71 -15.09
C LYS A 301 -19.14 2.43 -14.52
N LEU A 302 -18.29 1.42 -14.30
CA LEU A 302 -18.65 0.12 -13.72
C LEU A 302 -18.71 0.13 -12.18
N HIS A 303 -18.54 1.29 -11.55
CA HIS A 303 -18.57 1.45 -10.09
C HIS A 303 -17.59 0.57 -9.30
N HIS A 304 -16.44 0.21 -9.90
CA HIS A 304 -15.48 -0.70 -9.27
C HIS A 304 -14.95 -0.16 -7.93
N VAL A 305 -14.71 1.15 -7.81
CA VAL A 305 -14.30 1.78 -6.55
C VAL A 305 -15.36 1.59 -5.47
N ARG A 306 -16.62 1.90 -5.77
CA ARG A 306 -17.73 1.74 -4.82
C ARG A 306 -17.90 0.28 -4.38
N THR A 307 -17.88 -0.63 -5.34
CA THR A 307 -18.00 -2.08 -5.06
C THR A 307 -16.83 -2.58 -4.23
N GLY A 308 -15.60 -2.12 -4.54
CA GLY A 308 -14.39 -2.42 -3.77
C GLY A 308 -14.48 -1.92 -2.32
N MET A 309 -14.97 -0.68 -2.12
CA MET A 309 -15.17 -0.12 -0.79
C MET A 309 -16.21 -0.93 0.03
N ILE A 310 -17.35 -1.27 -0.56
CA ILE A 310 -18.40 -2.06 0.13
C ILE A 310 -17.84 -3.43 0.52
N ARG A 311 -17.15 -4.12 -0.41
CA ARG A 311 -16.51 -5.39 -0.10
C ARG A 311 -15.46 -5.24 1.01
N GLY A 312 -14.61 -4.22 0.92
CA GLY A 312 -13.61 -3.94 1.96
C GLY A 312 -14.25 -3.74 3.34
N LEU A 313 -15.35 -3.00 3.43
CA LEU A 313 -16.10 -2.80 4.69
C LEU A 313 -16.67 -4.12 5.23
N ILE A 314 -17.27 -4.94 4.37
CA ILE A 314 -17.83 -6.24 4.79
C ILE A 314 -16.71 -7.19 5.30
N PHE A 315 -15.57 -7.24 4.60
CA PHE A 315 -14.47 -8.12 5.00
C PHE A 315 -13.64 -7.59 6.18
N SER A 316 -13.76 -6.31 6.53
CA SER A 316 -13.06 -5.71 7.67
C SER A 316 -13.84 -5.83 8.99
N PHE A 317 -15.13 -6.16 8.93
CA PHE A 317 -16.00 -6.45 10.07
C PHE A 317 -15.84 -7.92 10.53
#